data_29ad2d5e3e54bc04804e21dccd0adbdd
#
_entry.id   29ad2d5e3e54bc04804e21dccd0adbdd
#
_cell.length_a   1.000
_cell.length_b   1.000
_cell.length_c   1.000
_cell.angle_alpha   90.00
_cell.angle_beta   90.00
_cell.angle_gamma   90.00
#
_symmetry.space_group_name_H-M   'P 1'
#
loop_
_entity.id
_entity.type
_entity.pdbx_description
1 polymer ?
#
loop_
_entity_poly.entity_id
_entity_poly.type
_entity_poly.pdbx_seq_one_letter_code
_entity_poly.pdbx_strand_id
1 'polypeptide(L)'
;ETILDDDLTDDPEQLRRGIRVIVNESRRLSTMVEELLDFSKMEDGRFTLQIEDVDLQAELEDAIFTYQELFRQDGIALEYHPGDGDLLPPIRGDSERLKQVFCNVLDNAAKHGGAGRRISASVGQESGCQVVRIRDYGPGIPEEELPFVKQKFYKGTSRARGSGIGLAVCDEIVKLHGGTFTISNAIGGGAE
;
A
#
# COMPACT_ATOMS: atom_id res chain seq x y z
N GLU A 1 25.20 2.11 -14.33
CA GLU A 1 26.36 1.70 -15.18
C GLU A 1 25.94 1.46 -16.63
N THR A 2 24.84 0.76 -16.89
CA THR A 2 24.41 0.34 -18.24
C THR A 2 24.10 1.48 -19.24
N ILE A 3 23.97 2.72 -18.81
CA ILE A 3 23.62 3.88 -19.66
C ILE A 3 24.88 4.66 -20.10
N LEU A 4 26.03 4.33 -19.53
CA LEU A 4 27.29 5.03 -19.81
C LEU A 4 28.16 4.33 -20.86
N ASP A 5 27.75 3.17 -21.38
CA ASP A 5 28.43 2.53 -22.51
C ASP A 5 28.03 3.19 -23.82
N ASP A 6 28.98 3.67 -24.59
CA ASP A 6 28.78 4.39 -25.87
C ASP A 6 27.97 3.60 -26.90
N ASP A 7 27.89 2.27 -26.78
CA ASP A 7 27.09 1.39 -27.68
C ASP A 7 25.57 1.44 -27.43
N LEU A 8 25.11 2.07 -26.33
CA LEU A 8 23.68 2.14 -25.96
C LEU A 8 22.96 3.34 -26.57
N THR A 9 23.66 4.32 -27.11
CA THR A 9 23.07 5.53 -27.70
C THR A 9 22.48 5.28 -29.07
N ASP A 10 22.83 4.19 -29.74
CA ASP A 10 22.36 3.87 -31.10
C ASP A 10 21.02 3.11 -31.15
N ASP A 11 20.53 2.59 -29.99
CA ASP A 11 19.20 1.97 -29.90
C ASP A 11 18.22 2.85 -29.09
N PRO A 12 17.32 3.58 -29.77
CA PRO A 12 16.33 4.45 -29.12
C PRO A 12 15.40 3.68 -28.17
N GLU A 13 15.17 2.39 -28.37
CA GLU A 13 14.33 1.58 -27.51
C GLU A 13 15.06 1.22 -26.20
N GLN A 14 16.33 0.90 -26.27
CA GLN A 14 17.15 0.65 -25.07
C GLN A 14 17.30 1.93 -24.26
N LEU A 15 17.53 3.06 -24.90
CA LEU A 15 17.59 4.36 -24.24
C LEU A 15 16.28 4.69 -23.51
N ARG A 16 15.13 4.49 -24.17
CA ARG A 16 13.80 4.68 -23.55
C ARG A 16 13.58 3.76 -22.36
N ARG A 17 14.01 2.50 -22.43
CA ARG A 17 13.94 1.56 -21.30
C ARG A 17 14.82 2.03 -20.16
N GLY A 18 16.06 2.45 -20.42
CA GLY A 18 16.98 3.00 -19.43
C GLY A 18 16.42 4.24 -18.74
N ILE A 19 15.90 5.20 -19.52
CA ILE A 19 15.26 6.41 -18.96
C ILE A 19 14.05 6.02 -18.09
N ARG A 20 13.22 5.08 -18.51
CA ARG A 20 12.07 4.61 -17.73
C ARG A 20 12.50 4.01 -16.40
N VAL A 21 13.57 3.22 -16.38
CA VAL A 21 14.15 2.66 -15.15
C VAL A 21 14.62 3.78 -14.21
N ILE A 22 15.35 4.77 -14.73
CA ILE A 22 15.82 5.92 -13.94
C ILE A 22 14.64 6.70 -13.35
N VAL A 23 13.64 7.01 -14.17
CA VAL A 23 12.45 7.76 -13.72
C VAL A 23 11.70 6.99 -12.63
N ASN A 24 11.51 5.69 -12.81
CA ASN A 24 10.83 4.85 -11.82
C ASN A 24 11.62 4.76 -10.51
N GLU A 25 12.94 4.57 -10.59
CA GLU A 25 13.78 4.50 -9.39
C GLU A 25 13.89 5.86 -8.67
N SER A 26 13.92 6.97 -9.44
CA SER A 26 13.88 8.33 -8.87
C SER A 26 12.57 8.60 -8.13
N ARG A 27 11.42 8.24 -8.73
CA ARG A 27 10.11 8.36 -8.06
C ARG A 27 10.06 7.52 -6.79
N ARG A 28 10.54 6.28 -6.87
CA ARG A 28 10.61 5.39 -5.71
C ARG A 28 11.45 5.97 -4.58
N LEU A 29 12.61 6.54 -4.89
CA LEU A 29 13.46 7.20 -3.89
C LEU A 29 12.76 8.43 -3.27
N SER A 30 12.07 9.24 -4.08
CA SER A 30 11.28 10.36 -3.56
C SER A 30 10.21 9.90 -2.58
N THR A 31 9.43 8.89 -2.94
CA THR A 31 8.41 8.31 -2.04
C THR A 31 9.05 7.78 -0.74
N MET A 32 10.19 7.09 -0.82
CA MET A 32 10.88 6.59 0.37
C MET A 32 11.36 7.71 1.30
N VAL A 33 11.85 8.82 0.73
CA VAL A 33 12.28 10.00 1.49
C VAL A 33 11.08 10.66 2.16
N GLU A 34 9.96 10.82 1.44
CA GLU A 34 8.72 11.36 1.99
C GLU A 34 8.17 10.49 3.13
N GLU A 35 8.10 9.17 2.94
CA GLU A 35 7.70 8.22 4.00
C GLU A 35 8.59 8.33 5.24
N LEU A 36 9.90 8.47 5.06
CA LEU A 36 10.86 8.59 6.17
C LEU A 36 10.67 9.92 6.92
N LEU A 37 10.49 11.02 6.19
CA LEU A 37 10.25 12.34 6.79
C LEU A 37 8.92 12.40 7.54
N ASP A 38 7.85 11.86 6.96
CA ASP A 38 6.54 11.78 7.60
C ASP A 38 6.63 10.92 8.87
N PHE A 39 7.29 9.78 8.77
CA PHE A 39 7.50 8.91 9.92
C PHE A 39 8.29 9.62 11.04
N SER A 40 9.39 10.32 10.70
CA SER A 40 10.17 11.10 11.68
C SER A 40 9.32 12.17 12.38
N LYS A 41 8.44 12.87 11.62
CA LYS A 41 7.51 13.84 12.21
C LYS A 41 6.49 13.18 13.16
N MET A 42 6.02 11.97 12.82
CA MET A 42 5.10 11.20 13.67
C MET A 42 5.76 10.81 14.99
N GLU A 43 7.00 10.30 14.96
CA GLU A 43 7.76 9.96 16.18
C GLU A 43 8.02 11.17 17.09
N ASP A 44 8.32 12.32 16.49
CA ASP A 44 8.56 13.56 17.22
C ASP A 44 7.26 14.21 17.74
N GLY A 45 6.08 13.65 17.46
CA GLY A 45 4.78 14.23 17.80
C GLY A 45 4.49 15.56 17.05
N ARG A 46 5.21 15.83 15.99
CA ARG A 46 5.07 17.04 15.16
C ARG A 46 4.17 16.82 13.94
N PHE A 47 3.71 15.60 13.74
CA PHE A 47 2.81 15.28 12.64
C PHE A 47 1.39 15.70 13.00
N THR A 48 0.77 16.52 12.16
CA THR A 48 -0.59 17.00 12.35
C THR A 48 -1.47 16.50 11.21
N LEU A 49 -2.61 15.88 11.56
CA LEU A 49 -3.63 15.48 10.60
C LEU A 49 -4.50 16.68 10.21
N GLN A 50 -4.88 16.74 8.95
CA GLN A 50 -5.89 17.69 8.45
C GLN A 50 -7.27 17.03 8.58
N ILE A 51 -7.88 17.16 9.76
CA ILE A 51 -9.13 16.47 10.10
C ILE A 51 -10.33 17.12 9.41
N GLU A 52 -11.00 16.34 8.57
CA GLU A 52 -12.23 16.67 7.85
C GLU A 52 -13.25 15.53 7.93
N ASP A 53 -14.43 15.71 7.33
CA ASP A 53 -15.40 14.64 7.16
C ASP A 53 -15.01 13.83 5.93
N VAL A 54 -14.67 12.55 6.13
CA VAL A 54 -14.14 11.66 5.09
C VAL A 54 -15.14 10.53 4.83
N ASP A 55 -15.48 10.36 3.56
CA ASP A 55 -16.16 9.16 3.07
C ASP A 55 -15.11 8.08 2.81
N LEU A 56 -14.98 7.14 3.77
CA LEU A 56 -13.95 6.11 3.72
C LEU A 56 -14.14 5.15 2.54
N GLN A 57 -15.38 4.93 2.11
CA GLN A 57 -15.70 4.13 0.95
C GLN A 57 -15.21 4.81 -0.33
N ALA A 58 -15.48 6.09 -0.49
CA ALA A 58 -15.05 6.85 -1.66
C ALA A 58 -13.50 6.90 -1.76
N GLU A 59 -12.79 7.08 -0.64
CA GLU A 59 -11.34 7.06 -0.63
C GLU A 59 -10.75 5.69 -1.01
N LEU A 60 -11.38 4.61 -0.55
CA LEU A 60 -10.98 3.25 -0.95
C LEU A 60 -11.23 3.01 -2.45
N GLU A 61 -12.38 3.44 -2.96
CA GLU A 61 -12.73 3.32 -4.37
C GLU A 61 -11.76 4.09 -5.27
N ASP A 62 -11.35 5.28 -4.86
CA ASP A 62 -10.32 6.09 -5.55
C ASP A 62 -8.95 5.39 -5.58
N ALA A 63 -8.54 4.77 -4.47
CA ALA A 63 -7.31 4.00 -4.42
C ALA A 63 -7.42 2.77 -5.35
N ILE A 64 -8.52 2.04 -5.31
CA ILE A 64 -8.81 0.89 -6.18
C ILE A 64 -8.75 1.30 -7.66
N PHE A 65 -9.40 2.39 -8.04
CA PHE A 65 -9.40 2.89 -9.41
C PHE A 65 -7.98 3.18 -9.90
N THR A 66 -7.15 3.78 -9.03
CA THR A 66 -5.74 4.08 -9.34
C THR A 66 -4.93 2.82 -9.65
N TYR A 67 -5.16 1.74 -8.90
CA TYR A 67 -4.40 0.49 -9.04
C TYR A 67 -5.00 -0.52 -10.02
N GLN A 68 -6.27 -0.40 -10.40
CA GLN A 68 -6.97 -1.39 -11.20
C GLN A 68 -6.30 -1.66 -12.56
N GLU A 69 -5.90 -0.61 -13.26
CA GLU A 69 -5.22 -0.76 -14.56
C GLU A 69 -3.80 -1.32 -14.41
N LEU A 70 -3.08 -0.90 -13.37
CA LEU A 70 -1.74 -1.42 -13.07
C LEU A 70 -1.79 -2.93 -12.78
N PHE A 71 -2.70 -3.35 -11.92
CA PHE A 71 -2.87 -4.75 -11.54
C PHE A 71 -3.32 -5.60 -12.73
N ARG A 72 -4.19 -5.06 -13.59
CA ARG A 72 -4.62 -5.71 -14.83
C ARG A 72 -3.44 -6.00 -15.76
N GLN A 73 -2.50 -5.06 -15.89
CA GLN A 73 -1.28 -5.25 -16.69
C GLN A 73 -0.36 -6.32 -16.09
N ASP A 74 -0.32 -6.45 -14.77
CA ASP A 74 0.44 -7.47 -14.05
C ASP A 74 -0.30 -8.82 -13.95
N GLY A 75 -1.51 -8.92 -14.53
CA GLY A 75 -2.35 -10.12 -14.50
C GLY A 75 -2.94 -10.43 -13.13
N ILE A 76 -3.12 -9.40 -12.29
CA ILE A 76 -3.74 -9.49 -10.97
C ILE A 76 -5.20 -9.02 -11.07
N ALA A 77 -6.15 -9.84 -10.63
CA ALA A 77 -7.55 -9.47 -10.51
C ALA A 77 -7.77 -8.70 -9.20
N LEU A 78 -8.25 -7.47 -9.28
CA LEU A 78 -8.66 -6.67 -8.13
C LEU A 78 -10.20 -6.70 -8.03
N GLU A 79 -10.72 -7.33 -6.97
CA GLU A 79 -12.13 -7.46 -6.68
C GLU A 79 -12.51 -6.51 -5.55
N TYR A 80 -13.54 -5.71 -5.77
CA TYR A 80 -14.07 -4.81 -4.76
C TYR A 80 -15.47 -5.25 -4.33
N HIS A 81 -15.65 -5.30 -3.03
CA HIS A 81 -16.92 -5.64 -2.38
C HIS A 81 -17.35 -4.44 -1.52
N PRO A 82 -18.17 -3.52 -2.06
CA PRO A 82 -18.77 -2.47 -1.23
C PRO A 82 -19.66 -3.12 -0.15
N GLY A 83 -19.75 -2.48 1.00
CA GLY A 83 -20.59 -2.96 2.09
C GLY A 83 -22.06 -3.13 1.67
N ASP A 84 -22.81 -3.95 2.40
CA ASP A 84 -24.20 -4.30 2.11
C ASP A 84 -25.18 -3.09 2.22
N GLY A 85 -25.15 -2.21 1.23
CA GLY A 85 -26.24 -1.34 0.85
C GLY A 85 -26.53 -0.09 1.71
N ASP A 86 -26.04 0.03 2.91
CA ASP A 86 -26.17 1.25 3.70
C ASP A 86 -24.98 2.18 3.46
N LEU A 87 -25.26 3.45 3.14
CA LEU A 87 -24.23 4.49 3.07
C LEU A 87 -23.54 4.57 4.42
N LEU A 88 -22.24 4.29 4.44
CA LEU A 88 -21.45 4.46 5.64
C LEU A 88 -21.40 5.94 6.02
N PRO A 89 -21.63 6.32 7.30
CA PRO A 89 -21.52 7.71 7.70
C PRO A 89 -20.06 8.18 7.53
N PRO A 90 -19.82 9.47 7.21
CA PRO A 90 -18.47 9.98 7.14
C PRO A 90 -17.76 9.83 8.49
N ILE A 91 -16.45 9.59 8.46
CA ILE A 91 -15.60 9.60 9.65
C ILE A 91 -14.83 10.92 9.74
N ARG A 92 -14.36 11.26 10.95
CA ARG A 92 -13.43 12.38 11.14
C ARG A 92 -12.01 11.90 10.89
N GLY A 93 -11.37 12.38 9.83
CA GLY A 93 -10.04 11.91 9.44
C GLY A 93 -9.35 12.83 8.43
N ASP A 94 -8.17 12.44 8.03
CA ASP A 94 -7.35 13.06 6.99
C ASP A 94 -7.43 12.17 5.73
N SER A 95 -8.16 12.65 4.72
CA SER A 95 -8.44 11.92 3.47
C SER A 95 -7.15 11.50 2.76
N GLU A 96 -6.18 12.42 2.60
CA GLU A 96 -4.92 12.10 1.91
C GLU A 96 -4.13 11.02 2.63
N ARG A 97 -4.10 11.06 3.96
CA ARG A 97 -3.38 10.06 4.77
C ARG A 97 -4.08 8.69 4.79
N LEU A 98 -5.40 8.66 4.84
CA LEU A 98 -6.15 7.41 4.73
C LEU A 98 -5.99 6.80 3.33
N LYS A 99 -6.04 7.60 2.28
CA LYS A 99 -5.73 7.15 0.91
C LYS A 99 -4.31 6.61 0.80
N GLN A 100 -3.32 7.26 1.44
CA GLN A 100 -1.94 6.75 1.52
C GLN A 100 -1.88 5.36 2.15
N VAL A 101 -2.64 5.09 3.21
CA VAL A 101 -2.74 3.75 3.82
C VAL A 101 -3.26 2.74 2.81
N PHE A 102 -4.36 3.02 2.12
CA PHE A 102 -4.94 2.10 1.13
C PHE A 102 -3.97 1.80 -0.02
N CYS A 103 -3.33 2.84 -0.55
CA CYS A 103 -2.34 2.69 -1.60
C CYS A 103 -1.15 1.82 -1.15
N ASN A 104 -0.62 2.04 0.05
CA ASN A 104 0.48 1.26 0.59
C ASN A 104 0.12 -0.21 0.79
N VAL A 105 -1.10 -0.49 1.28
CA VAL A 105 -1.57 -1.87 1.49
C VAL A 105 -1.81 -2.57 0.16
N LEU A 106 -2.44 -1.90 -0.83
CA LEU A 106 -2.65 -2.45 -2.18
C LEU A 106 -1.31 -2.75 -2.87
N ASP A 107 -0.34 -1.85 -2.77
CA ASP A 107 1.00 -2.03 -3.33
C ASP A 107 1.73 -3.23 -2.69
N ASN A 108 1.62 -3.39 -1.37
CA ASN A 108 2.16 -4.54 -0.66
C ASN A 108 1.45 -5.84 -1.07
N ALA A 109 0.12 -5.84 -1.17
CA ALA A 109 -0.65 -6.99 -1.62
C ALA A 109 -0.22 -7.46 -3.02
N ALA A 110 0.03 -6.53 -3.94
CA ALA A 110 0.53 -6.86 -5.28
C ALA A 110 1.97 -7.38 -5.27
N LYS A 111 2.85 -6.77 -4.50
CA LYS A 111 4.28 -7.13 -4.44
C LYS A 111 4.52 -8.48 -3.79
N HIS A 112 3.80 -8.79 -2.73
CA HIS A 112 4.02 -9.98 -1.90
C HIS A 112 3.01 -11.07 -2.17
N GLY A 113 1.75 -10.70 -2.43
CA GLY A 113 0.64 -11.61 -2.73
C GLY A 113 0.40 -11.85 -4.21
N GLY A 114 1.11 -11.16 -5.11
CA GLY A 114 0.87 -11.20 -6.56
C GLY A 114 0.93 -12.58 -7.20
N ALA A 115 1.61 -13.55 -6.58
CA ALA A 115 1.60 -14.95 -7.01
C ALA A 115 0.19 -15.57 -7.00
N GLY A 116 -0.71 -15.10 -6.13
CA GLY A 116 -2.11 -15.52 -6.08
C GLY A 116 -2.97 -14.93 -7.18
N ARG A 117 -2.45 -13.95 -7.94
CA ARG A 117 -3.12 -13.26 -9.05
C ARG A 117 -4.50 -12.68 -8.71
N ARG A 118 -4.77 -12.47 -7.44
CA ARG A 118 -6.03 -11.95 -6.94
C ARG A 118 -5.80 -11.11 -5.69
N ILE A 119 -6.48 -9.97 -5.62
CA ILE A 119 -6.58 -9.12 -4.44
C ILE A 119 -8.05 -8.80 -4.27
N SER A 120 -8.58 -8.85 -3.06
CA SER A 120 -9.92 -8.37 -2.75
C SER A 120 -9.85 -7.22 -1.76
N ALA A 121 -10.72 -6.24 -1.95
CA ALA A 121 -10.90 -5.12 -1.03
C ALA A 121 -12.37 -5.01 -0.64
N SER A 122 -12.65 -4.66 0.60
CA SER A 122 -14.00 -4.44 1.09
C SER A 122 -14.00 -3.34 2.15
N VAL A 123 -15.15 -2.69 2.29
CA VAL A 123 -15.42 -1.75 3.37
C VAL A 123 -16.78 -2.08 3.97
N GLY A 124 -16.92 -1.92 5.28
CA GLY A 124 -18.17 -2.19 5.98
C GLY A 124 -18.15 -1.65 7.40
N GLN A 125 -19.22 -1.93 8.14
CA GLN A 125 -19.35 -1.53 9.55
C GLN A 125 -19.42 -2.76 10.44
N GLU A 126 -18.58 -2.82 11.47
CA GLU A 126 -18.56 -3.89 12.45
C GLU A 126 -18.42 -3.31 13.85
N SER A 127 -19.29 -3.72 14.75
CA SER A 127 -19.27 -3.29 16.15
C SER A 127 -19.16 -1.77 16.36
N GLY A 128 -19.77 -1.00 15.44
CA GLY A 128 -19.77 0.48 15.49
C GLY A 128 -18.53 1.14 14.88
N CYS A 129 -17.58 0.39 14.37
CA CYS A 129 -16.42 0.89 13.64
C CYS A 129 -16.55 0.62 12.14
N GLN A 130 -16.02 1.51 11.32
CA GLN A 130 -15.84 1.20 9.91
C GLN A 130 -14.56 0.36 9.75
N VAL A 131 -14.66 -0.69 8.96
CA VAL A 131 -13.59 -1.65 8.74
C VAL A 131 -13.30 -1.76 7.25
N VAL A 132 -12.07 -1.51 6.88
CA VAL A 132 -11.56 -1.78 5.53
C VAL A 132 -10.72 -3.05 5.59
N ARG A 133 -10.97 -3.99 4.67
CA ARG A 133 -10.17 -5.20 4.51
C ARG A 133 -9.59 -5.24 3.11
N ILE A 134 -8.30 -5.49 3.05
CA ILE A 134 -7.60 -5.74 1.79
C ILE A 134 -6.87 -7.07 1.96
N ARG A 135 -7.21 -8.05 1.11
CA ARG A 135 -6.65 -9.40 1.16
C ARG A 135 -5.96 -9.75 -0.13
N ASP A 136 -4.76 -10.26 -0.06
CA ASP A 136 -4.13 -10.99 -1.14
C ASP A 136 -4.42 -12.50 -1.05
N TYR A 137 -4.17 -13.23 -2.14
CA TYR A 137 -4.34 -14.68 -2.22
C TYR A 137 -3.00 -15.37 -2.52
N GLY A 138 -1.92 -14.76 -2.07
CA GLY A 138 -0.56 -15.28 -2.21
C GLY A 138 -0.19 -16.33 -1.15
N PRO A 139 1.10 -16.50 -0.91
CA PRO A 139 1.60 -17.50 0.06
C PRO A 139 1.33 -17.13 1.52
N GLY A 140 0.90 -15.89 1.79
CA GLY A 140 0.82 -15.35 3.16
C GLY A 140 2.18 -14.96 3.72
N ILE A 141 2.22 -14.71 5.02
CA ILE A 141 3.38 -14.25 5.77
C ILE A 141 3.81 -15.37 6.71
N PRO A 142 5.11 -15.76 6.78
CA PRO A 142 5.58 -16.70 7.79
C PRO A 142 5.16 -16.27 9.21
N GLU A 143 4.68 -17.20 10.02
CA GLU A 143 4.16 -16.88 11.36
C GLU A 143 5.21 -16.18 12.24
N GLU A 144 6.47 -16.56 12.08
CA GLU A 144 7.60 -15.94 12.77
C GLU A 144 7.85 -14.48 12.32
N GLU A 145 7.40 -14.09 11.13
CA GLU A 145 7.57 -12.73 10.59
C GLU A 145 6.40 -11.80 10.96
N LEU A 146 5.20 -12.32 11.18
CA LEU A 146 3.99 -11.52 11.49
C LEU A 146 4.19 -10.48 12.60
N PRO A 147 4.88 -10.75 13.73
CA PRO A 147 5.09 -9.75 14.78
C PRO A 147 5.99 -8.58 14.34
N PHE A 148 6.73 -8.74 13.25
CA PHE A 148 7.76 -7.80 12.82
C PHE A 148 7.38 -7.02 11.56
N VAL A 149 6.35 -7.43 10.80
CA VAL A 149 6.00 -6.82 9.51
C VAL A 149 5.64 -5.34 9.58
N LYS A 150 5.21 -4.85 10.74
CA LYS A 150 4.94 -3.43 11.02
C LYS A 150 6.16 -2.68 11.57
N GLN A 151 7.30 -3.36 11.76
CA GLN A 151 8.51 -2.70 12.23
C GLN A 151 9.22 -1.98 11.07
N LYS A 152 9.81 -0.83 11.39
CA LYS A 152 10.60 -0.04 10.43
C LYS A 152 11.73 -0.85 9.84
N PHE A 153 11.93 -0.68 8.53
CA PHE A 153 13.03 -1.30 7.78
C PHE A 153 12.98 -2.82 7.77
N TYR A 154 11.93 -3.42 8.32
CA TYR A 154 11.75 -4.87 8.23
C TYR A 154 11.34 -5.26 6.80
N LYS A 155 12.00 -6.26 6.24
CA LYS A 155 11.76 -6.74 4.86
C LYS A 155 11.44 -8.23 4.79
N GLY A 156 11.52 -8.94 5.89
CA GLY A 156 11.33 -10.39 5.93
C GLY A 156 12.25 -11.14 4.97
N THR A 157 11.87 -12.37 4.66
CA THR A 157 12.57 -13.23 3.70
C THR A 157 12.20 -12.94 2.24
N SER A 158 11.20 -12.09 2.00
CA SER A 158 10.76 -11.72 0.66
C SER A 158 11.85 -10.96 -0.11
N ARG A 159 12.06 -11.34 -1.37
CA ARG A 159 12.96 -10.63 -2.30
C ARG A 159 12.31 -9.41 -2.95
N ALA A 160 11.07 -9.08 -2.59
CA ALA A 160 10.36 -7.94 -3.15
C ALA A 160 11.07 -6.62 -2.79
N ARG A 161 11.14 -5.72 -3.76
CA ARG A 161 11.77 -4.40 -3.58
C ARG A 161 10.82 -3.49 -2.81
N GLY A 162 11.25 -2.96 -1.66
CA GLY A 162 10.48 -2.03 -0.83
C GLY A 162 11.38 -1.23 0.11
N SER A 163 10.84 -0.18 0.74
CA SER A 163 11.50 0.59 1.79
C SER A 163 11.56 -0.17 3.12
N GLY A 164 10.54 -0.99 3.39
CA GLY A 164 10.28 -1.57 4.70
C GLY A 164 9.70 -0.56 5.70
N ILE A 165 9.19 0.58 5.21
CA ILE A 165 8.62 1.66 6.03
C ILE A 165 7.09 1.71 5.84
N GLY A 166 6.57 1.34 4.67
CA GLY A 166 5.17 1.55 4.31
C GLY A 166 4.16 1.02 5.33
N LEU A 167 4.31 -0.23 5.82
CA LEU A 167 3.39 -0.79 6.83
C LEU A 167 3.54 -0.11 8.20
N ALA A 168 4.74 0.35 8.56
CA ALA A 168 4.95 1.13 9.77
C ALA A 168 4.26 2.50 9.70
N VAL A 169 4.33 3.16 8.54
CA VAL A 169 3.60 4.41 8.27
C VAL A 169 2.09 4.18 8.33
N CYS A 170 1.57 3.10 7.74
CA CYS A 170 0.15 2.74 7.84
C CYS A 170 -0.29 2.59 9.29
N ASP A 171 0.47 1.86 10.10
CA ASP A 171 0.15 1.62 11.53
C ASP A 171 0.09 2.95 12.31
N GLU A 172 1.03 3.86 12.07
CA GLU A 172 1.04 5.17 12.74
C GLU A 172 -0.09 6.10 12.26
N ILE A 173 -0.36 6.16 10.94
CA ILE A 173 -1.48 6.94 10.42
C ILE A 173 -2.80 6.46 11.04
N VAL A 174 -3.06 5.15 11.04
CA VAL A 174 -4.30 4.58 11.58
C VAL A 174 -4.40 4.84 13.07
N LYS A 175 -3.31 4.73 13.84
CA LYS A 175 -3.30 5.09 15.28
C LYS A 175 -3.61 6.56 15.53
N LEU A 176 -3.05 7.47 14.73
CA LEU A 176 -3.35 8.90 14.84
C LEU A 176 -4.82 9.23 14.55
N HIS A 177 -5.52 8.38 13.78
CA HIS A 177 -6.97 8.44 13.56
C HIS A 177 -7.78 7.73 14.68
N GLY A 178 -7.13 7.18 15.71
CA GLY A 178 -7.79 6.42 16.78
C GLY A 178 -8.25 5.03 16.36
N GLY A 179 -7.76 4.53 15.21
CA GLY A 179 -8.08 3.21 14.67
C GLY A 179 -7.06 2.14 15.06
N THR A 180 -7.28 0.94 14.51
CA THR A 180 -6.38 -0.22 14.70
C THR A 180 -6.02 -0.80 13.33
N PHE A 181 -4.73 -0.99 13.09
CA PHE A 181 -4.21 -1.65 11.89
C PHE A 181 -3.71 -3.04 12.25
N THR A 182 -4.30 -4.06 11.63
CA THR A 182 -3.95 -5.47 11.87
C THR A 182 -3.48 -6.12 10.58
N ILE A 183 -2.57 -7.08 10.71
CA ILE A 183 -2.10 -7.90 9.59
C ILE A 183 -2.09 -9.34 10.06
N SER A 184 -2.71 -10.23 9.30
CA SER A 184 -2.80 -11.65 9.61
C SER A 184 -2.83 -12.51 8.36
N ASN A 185 -2.56 -13.78 8.51
CA ASN A 185 -2.81 -14.75 7.45
C ASN A 185 -4.30 -15.09 7.40
N ALA A 186 -4.88 -15.02 6.21
CA ALA A 186 -6.28 -15.34 6.00
C ALA A 186 -6.50 -16.87 5.90
N ILE A 187 -7.66 -17.32 6.37
CA ILE A 187 -8.08 -18.71 6.19
C ILE A 187 -8.17 -19.03 4.69
N GLY A 188 -7.46 -20.06 4.25
CA GLY A 188 -7.38 -20.45 2.84
C GLY A 188 -6.21 -19.82 2.09
N GLY A 189 -5.30 -19.14 2.79
CA GLY A 189 -4.06 -18.57 2.26
C GLY A 189 -4.14 -17.07 1.96
N GLY A 190 -2.96 -16.48 1.79
CA GLY A 190 -2.77 -15.04 1.61
C GLY A 190 -2.73 -14.28 2.92
N ALA A 191 -2.43 -12.97 2.82
CA ALA A 191 -2.46 -12.05 3.96
C ALA A 191 -3.65 -11.08 3.85
N GLU A 192 -4.13 -10.66 5.00
CA GLU A 192 -5.19 -9.67 5.17
C GLU A 192 -4.79 -8.61 6.19
#